data_21cf07f9c04f9e564ff9eed51d861a04
#
_entry.id   21cf07f9c04f9e564ff9eed51d861a04
#
_cell.length_a   1.000
_cell.length_b   1.000
_cell.length_c   1.000
_cell.angle_alpha   90.00
_cell.angle_beta   90.00
_cell.angle_gamma   90.00
#
_symmetry.space_group_name_H-M   'P 1'
#
loop_
_entity.id
_entity.type
_entity.pdbx_description
1 polymer ?
#
loop_
_entity_poly.entity_id
_entity_poly.type
_entity_poly.pdbx_seq_one_letter_code
_entity_poly.pdbx_strand_id
1 'polypeptide(L)'
;MRQTLSSNSSSVWGLLLAISLAGTWVVWGVKTLWPLLFALVGLWALLKTWRAPGSLQPLPTDVKVAAKWLAFAAIYYCTLRLVGYALHGNRWNVEPLLPFLLFAPLMFGVYSVRISHRCFWMGAGLAAIAACMFALYQHYYLGIGRANGHMNAITFGNTSVVLSLTCLIGATCPLYIRKRFSLFLIIGSICAAYASLLSGSKGGWLGLLMIYGLGAYRYWNEFGRQSPWAVAGLLLGLVCTVGFLMPVHVLDRIFSGAIGAYIWFTQGVVTDGSVSFRLELWRMAWYAFLESPLLGLSSDEIFSRMKTLVDAGVLNEPALLQYPTIDSQFFGDLAEGGLLGLSSTVALLICPLVAFARFRHHQNLAVRELGLVAVWVCLLFAEFGLSASLWGQSTYRQFYVSWLLLLLGLIAVELSKATEPAHEA
;
A
#
# COMPACT_ATOMS: atom_id res chain seq x y z
N MET A 1 -41.16 -3.82 -0.78
CA MET A 1 -40.79 -2.40 -0.64
C MET A 1 -39.49 -2.17 0.19
N ARG A 2 -39.22 -2.89 1.30
CA ARG A 2 -37.94 -2.78 2.05
C ARG A 2 -36.71 -3.35 1.27
N GLN A 3 -36.88 -4.40 0.46
CA GLN A 3 -35.75 -4.99 -0.32
C GLN A 3 -35.30 -4.11 -1.50
N THR A 4 -36.24 -3.43 -2.19
CA THR A 4 -35.90 -2.50 -3.30
C THR A 4 -35.16 -1.27 -2.83
N LEU A 5 -35.51 -0.75 -1.63
CA LEU A 5 -34.79 0.40 -1.02
C LEU A 5 -33.35 0.01 -0.57
N SER A 6 -33.12 -1.26 -0.14
CA SER A 6 -31.80 -1.73 0.28
C SER A 6 -30.85 -1.94 -0.91
N SER A 7 -31.34 -2.44 -2.05
CA SER A 7 -30.52 -2.66 -3.25
C SER A 7 -30.08 -1.35 -3.91
N ASN A 8 -30.94 -0.34 -3.94
CA ASN A 8 -30.60 0.98 -4.47
C ASN A 8 -29.56 1.70 -3.60
N SER A 9 -29.67 1.60 -2.27
CA SER A 9 -28.73 2.26 -1.36
C SER A 9 -27.33 1.63 -1.48
N SER A 10 -27.20 0.30 -1.56
CA SER A 10 -25.91 -0.37 -1.72
C SER A 10 -25.22 -0.03 -3.06
N SER A 11 -26.00 0.20 -4.11
CA SER A 11 -25.48 0.65 -5.41
C SER A 11 -24.93 2.08 -5.37
N VAL A 12 -25.59 3.00 -4.66
CA VAL A 12 -25.12 4.38 -4.48
C VAL A 12 -23.81 4.41 -3.68
N TRP A 13 -23.73 3.69 -2.58
CA TRP A 13 -22.48 3.61 -1.79
C TRP A 13 -21.34 2.96 -2.57
N GLY A 14 -21.65 1.94 -3.38
CA GLY A 14 -20.69 1.31 -4.25
C GLY A 14 -20.14 2.24 -5.33
N LEU A 15 -21.00 3.06 -5.95
CA LEU A 15 -20.61 4.08 -6.92
C LEU A 15 -19.77 5.18 -6.25
N LEU A 16 -20.17 5.63 -5.06
CA LEU A 16 -19.42 6.62 -4.29
C LEU A 16 -18.02 6.10 -3.95
N LEU A 17 -17.87 4.84 -3.54
CA LEU A 17 -16.58 4.23 -3.34
C LEU A 17 -15.74 4.22 -4.64
N ALA A 18 -16.31 3.80 -5.75
CA ALA A 18 -15.59 3.72 -7.02
C ALA A 18 -15.09 5.10 -7.49
N ILE A 19 -15.92 6.14 -7.40
CA ILE A 19 -15.54 7.52 -7.75
C ILE A 19 -14.49 8.04 -6.77
N SER A 20 -14.61 7.76 -5.48
CA SER A 20 -13.66 8.20 -4.46
C SER A 20 -12.30 7.53 -4.64
N LEU A 21 -12.27 6.24 -4.98
CA LEU A 21 -11.03 5.55 -5.32
C LEU A 21 -10.38 6.21 -6.56
N ALA A 22 -11.13 6.47 -7.62
CA ALA A 22 -10.61 7.15 -8.80
C ALA A 22 -10.05 8.56 -8.47
N GLY A 23 -10.72 9.31 -7.59
CA GLY A 23 -10.29 10.65 -7.17
C GLY A 23 -9.03 10.66 -6.29
N THR A 24 -8.67 9.56 -5.66
CA THR A 24 -7.56 9.49 -4.68
C THR A 24 -6.21 9.94 -5.26
N TRP A 25 -5.95 9.68 -6.53
CA TRP A 25 -4.69 10.03 -7.20
C TRP A 25 -4.71 11.38 -7.93
N VAL A 26 -5.89 11.91 -8.20
CA VAL A 26 -6.10 13.09 -9.06
C VAL A 26 -6.53 14.31 -8.27
N VAL A 27 -7.26 14.14 -7.15
CA VAL A 27 -7.85 15.23 -6.40
C VAL A 27 -7.25 15.29 -5.00
N TRP A 28 -6.72 16.46 -4.65
CA TRP A 28 -6.16 16.69 -3.33
C TRP A 28 -7.21 16.46 -2.22
N GLY A 29 -6.80 15.78 -1.16
CA GLY A 29 -7.65 15.52 0.01
C GLY A 29 -8.57 14.30 -0.09
N VAL A 30 -8.93 13.82 -1.29
CA VAL A 30 -9.83 12.66 -1.46
C VAL A 30 -9.29 11.41 -0.77
N LYS A 31 -7.96 11.21 -0.76
CA LYS A 31 -7.29 10.11 -0.05
C LYS A 31 -7.63 10.02 1.44
N THR A 32 -8.00 11.14 2.07
CA THR A 32 -8.39 11.21 3.49
C THR A 32 -9.91 11.23 3.65
N LEU A 33 -10.62 11.89 2.73
CA LEU A 33 -12.06 12.12 2.85
C LEU A 33 -12.88 10.83 2.74
N TRP A 34 -12.58 9.96 1.78
CA TRP A 34 -13.36 8.74 1.61
C TRP A 34 -13.19 7.73 2.77
N PRO A 35 -11.98 7.50 3.32
CA PRO A 35 -11.86 6.63 4.48
C PRO A 35 -12.60 7.19 5.70
N LEU A 36 -12.52 8.50 5.92
CA LEU A 36 -13.26 9.16 7.00
C LEU A 36 -14.77 9.03 6.82
N LEU A 37 -15.28 9.22 5.61
CA LEU A 37 -16.71 9.05 5.33
C LEU A 37 -17.19 7.65 5.72
N PHE A 38 -16.49 6.61 5.24
CA PHE A 38 -16.84 5.23 5.58
C PHE A 38 -16.60 4.90 7.06
N ALA A 39 -15.61 5.52 7.69
CA ALA A 39 -15.41 5.38 9.14
C ALA A 39 -16.54 6.02 9.94
N LEU A 40 -17.04 7.19 9.54
CA LEU A 40 -18.21 7.82 10.18
C LEU A 40 -19.49 6.98 10.01
N VAL A 41 -19.72 6.41 8.82
CA VAL A 41 -20.82 5.46 8.59
C VAL A 41 -20.66 4.23 9.49
N GLY A 42 -19.44 3.72 9.63
CA GLY A 42 -19.14 2.58 10.51
C GLY A 42 -19.35 2.91 11.99
N LEU A 43 -18.93 4.06 12.44
CA LEU A 43 -19.17 4.54 13.80
C LEU A 43 -20.66 4.67 14.08
N TRP A 44 -21.41 5.27 13.14
CA TRP A 44 -22.86 5.36 13.25
C TRP A 44 -23.52 3.96 13.32
N ALA A 45 -23.08 3.02 12.50
CA ALA A 45 -23.60 1.64 12.54
C ALA A 45 -23.31 0.94 13.89
N LEU A 46 -22.13 1.14 14.45
CA LEU A 46 -21.75 0.62 15.76
C LEU A 46 -22.58 1.25 16.89
N LEU A 47 -22.77 2.57 16.87
CA LEU A 47 -23.62 3.27 17.85
C LEU A 47 -25.08 2.83 17.77
N LYS A 48 -25.58 2.62 16.54
CA LYS A 48 -26.94 2.07 16.34
C LYS A 48 -27.07 0.67 16.92
N THR A 49 -26.07 -0.19 16.71
CA THR A 49 -26.06 -1.56 17.24
C THR A 49 -26.00 -1.57 18.77
N TRP A 50 -25.26 -0.64 19.36
CA TRP A 50 -25.19 -0.47 20.80
C TRP A 50 -26.55 -0.07 21.40
N ARG A 51 -27.31 0.83 20.72
CA ARG A 51 -28.64 1.27 21.13
C ARG A 51 -29.74 0.25 20.83
N ALA A 52 -29.60 -0.51 19.74
CA ALA A 52 -30.58 -1.51 19.29
C ALA A 52 -29.81 -2.81 18.89
N PRO A 53 -29.55 -3.70 19.86
CA PRO A 53 -28.87 -4.96 19.62
C PRO A 53 -29.54 -5.75 18.47
N GLY A 54 -28.73 -6.27 17.54
CA GLY A 54 -29.20 -6.99 16.35
C GLY A 54 -29.48 -6.11 15.12
N SER A 55 -29.28 -4.79 15.20
CA SER A 55 -29.43 -3.90 14.03
C SER A 55 -28.36 -4.09 12.95
N LEU A 56 -27.21 -4.62 13.30
CA LEU A 56 -26.14 -5.05 12.39
C LEU A 56 -25.96 -6.57 12.52
N GLN A 57 -25.86 -7.26 11.41
CA GLN A 57 -25.57 -8.69 11.44
C GLN A 57 -24.22 -8.96 12.12
N PRO A 58 -24.09 -10.07 12.88
CA PRO A 58 -22.84 -10.42 13.51
C PRO A 58 -21.76 -10.71 12.43
N LEU A 59 -20.57 -10.19 12.67
CA LEU A 59 -19.44 -10.47 11.77
C LEU A 59 -19.12 -11.97 11.71
N PRO A 60 -18.78 -12.51 10.54
CA PRO A 60 -18.28 -13.87 10.42
C PRO A 60 -17.04 -14.11 11.29
N THR A 61 -16.89 -15.34 11.78
CA THR A 61 -15.83 -15.70 12.76
C THR A 61 -14.43 -15.40 12.23
N ASP A 62 -14.16 -15.74 10.95
CA ASP A 62 -12.86 -15.51 10.34
C ASP A 62 -12.53 -14.01 10.23
N VAL A 63 -13.54 -13.18 9.95
CA VAL A 63 -13.41 -11.71 9.93
C VAL A 63 -13.10 -11.16 11.32
N LYS A 64 -13.76 -11.68 12.36
CA LYS A 64 -13.46 -11.29 13.77
C LYS A 64 -12.02 -11.60 14.13
N VAL A 65 -11.52 -12.77 13.73
CA VAL A 65 -10.12 -13.16 13.99
C VAL A 65 -9.17 -12.26 13.22
N ALA A 66 -9.43 -11.99 11.94
CA ALA A 66 -8.61 -11.07 11.14
C ALA A 66 -8.60 -9.65 11.73
N ALA A 67 -9.77 -9.13 12.13
CA ALA A 67 -9.88 -7.82 12.77
C ALA A 67 -9.09 -7.73 14.08
N LYS A 68 -9.04 -8.81 14.89
CA LYS A 68 -8.21 -8.86 16.11
C LYS A 68 -6.72 -8.75 15.79
N TRP A 69 -6.24 -9.42 14.73
CA TRP A 69 -4.84 -9.32 14.29
C TRP A 69 -4.48 -7.90 13.83
N LEU A 70 -5.34 -7.27 13.05
CA LEU A 70 -5.14 -5.88 12.62
C LEU A 70 -5.15 -4.92 13.82
N ALA A 71 -6.10 -5.08 14.73
CA ALA A 71 -6.20 -4.27 15.94
C ALA A 71 -4.98 -4.46 16.84
N PHE A 72 -4.52 -5.69 17.05
CA PHE A 72 -3.31 -5.98 17.81
C PHE A 72 -2.09 -5.25 17.22
N ALA A 73 -1.87 -5.38 15.91
CA ALA A 73 -0.75 -4.73 15.24
C ALA A 73 -0.80 -3.19 15.37
N ALA A 74 -1.99 -2.61 15.18
CA ALA A 74 -2.20 -1.18 15.30
C ALA A 74 -1.97 -0.68 16.74
N ILE A 75 -2.53 -1.36 17.74
CA ILE A 75 -2.37 -1.01 19.15
C ILE A 75 -0.89 -1.15 19.55
N TYR A 76 -0.24 -2.25 19.19
CA TYR A 76 1.16 -2.50 19.48
C TYR A 76 2.06 -1.38 18.90
N TYR A 77 1.88 -1.07 17.62
CA TYR A 77 2.60 0.03 16.97
C TYR A 77 2.35 1.37 17.67
N CYS A 78 1.08 1.75 17.90
CA CYS A 78 0.74 3.01 18.54
C CYS A 78 1.33 3.10 19.96
N THR A 79 1.26 2.02 20.72
CA THR A 79 1.82 1.98 22.11
C THR A 79 3.31 2.21 22.09
N LEU A 80 4.06 1.49 21.24
CA LEU A 80 5.52 1.64 21.19
C LEU A 80 5.94 3.03 20.68
N ARG A 81 5.21 3.62 19.75
CA ARG A 81 5.47 5.02 19.33
C ARG A 81 5.20 6.02 20.45
N LEU A 82 4.13 5.85 21.22
CA LEU A 82 3.84 6.70 22.38
C LEU A 82 4.91 6.56 23.48
N VAL A 83 5.36 5.32 23.74
CA VAL A 83 6.47 5.07 24.67
C VAL A 83 7.75 5.76 24.19
N GLY A 84 8.10 5.63 22.91
CA GLY A 84 9.24 6.31 22.32
C GLY A 84 9.18 7.83 22.47
N TYR A 85 8.02 8.45 22.20
CA TYR A 85 7.83 9.89 22.41
C TYR A 85 8.01 10.30 23.89
N ALA A 86 7.51 9.48 24.82
CA ALA A 86 7.65 9.75 26.24
C ALA A 86 9.10 9.65 26.72
N LEU A 87 9.86 8.67 26.24
CA LEU A 87 11.25 8.42 26.63
C LEU A 87 12.23 9.44 26.05
N HIS A 88 12.04 9.83 24.80
CA HIS A 88 12.97 10.73 24.10
C HIS A 88 12.62 12.21 24.27
N GLY A 89 11.61 12.55 25.08
CA GLY A 89 11.22 13.96 25.31
C GLY A 89 10.71 14.68 24.05
N ASN A 90 10.47 13.95 22.96
CA ASN A 90 9.96 14.52 21.74
C ASN A 90 8.55 15.06 21.96
N ARG A 91 8.22 16.20 21.32
CA ARG A 91 6.85 16.70 21.31
C ARG A 91 5.93 15.58 20.83
N TRP A 92 4.86 15.31 21.60
CA TRP A 92 3.86 14.29 21.31
C TRP A 92 3.28 14.47 19.89
N ASN A 93 3.93 13.92 18.89
CA ASN A 93 3.43 13.93 17.53
C ASN A 93 2.47 12.76 17.34
N VAL A 94 1.19 12.98 17.68
CA VAL A 94 0.14 11.97 17.53
C VAL A 94 -0.36 11.84 16.08
N GLU A 95 0.02 12.74 15.19
CA GLU A 95 -0.41 12.73 13.78
C GLU A 95 -0.16 11.38 13.09
N PRO A 96 0.99 10.71 13.27
CA PRO A 96 1.22 9.39 12.70
C PRO A 96 0.26 8.30 13.17
N LEU A 97 -0.37 8.45 14.32
CA LEU A 97 -1.26 7.46 14.92
C LEU A 97 -2.72 7.64 14.47
N LEU A 98 -3.08 8.85 14.01
CA LEU A 98 -4.47 9.19 13.66
C LEU A 98 -5.12 8.23 12.65
N PRO A 99 -4.48 7.78 11.56
CA PRO A 99 -5.12 6.86 10.62
C PRO A 99 -5.53 5.52 11.26
N PHE A 100 -4.75 5.01 12.22
CA PHE A 100 -5.05 3.75 12.91
C PHE A 100 -6.28 3.87 13.82
N LEU A 101 -6.51 5.06 14.39
CA LEU A 101 -7.63 5.34 15.28
C LEU A 101 -8.88 5.76 14.49
N LEU A 102 -8.75 6.77 13.61
CA LEU A 102 -9.88 7.37 12.92
C LEU A 102 -10.48 6.46 11.85
N PHE A 103 -9.67 5.60 11.21
CA PHE A 103 -10.18 4.68 10.20
C PHE A 103 -10.62 3.33 10.76
N ALA A 104 -10.39 3.03 12.03
CA ALA A 104 -10.77 1.75 12.64
C ALA A 104 -12.24 1.34 12.36
N PRO A 105 -13.24 2.25 12.40
CA PRO A 105 -14.62 1.90 12.09
C PRO A 105 -14.92 1.69 10.58
N LEU A 106 -14.00 1.99 9.65
CA LEU A 106 -14.23 1.92 8.21
C LEU A 106 -14.74 0.55 7.75
N MET A 107 -14.17 -0.53 8.27
CA MET A 107 -14.61 -1.89 7.98
C MET A 107 -16.11 -2.07 8.25
N PHE A 108 -16.60 -1.55 9.39
CA PHE A 108 -18.01 -1.63 9.76
C PHE A 108 -18.88 -0.75 8.86
N GLY A 109 -18.35 0.39 8.38
CA GLY A 109 -19.03 1.22 7.38
C GLY A 109 -19.27 0.47 6.08
N VAL A 110 -18.23 -0.12 5.52
CA VAL A 110 -18.31 -0.93 4.30
C VAL A 110 -19.27 -2.11 4.49
N TYR A 111 -19.19 -2.80 5.64
CA TYR A 111 -20.03 -3.93 5.99
C TYR A 111 -21.52 -3.53 6.14
N SER A 112 -21.79 -2.42 6.82
CA SER A 112 -23.18 -1.98 7.11
C SER A 112 -23.95 -1.55 5.86
N VAL A 113 -23.25 -0.95 4.87
CA VAL A 113 -23.88 -0.53 3.59
C VAL A 113 -23.80 -1.61 2.51
N ARG A 114 -23.20 -2.78 2.82
CA ARG A 114 -23.15 -3.98 1.95
C ARG A 114 -22.60 -3.70 0.56
N ILE A 115 -21.46 -3.03 0.47
CA ILE A 115 -20.83 -2.70 -0.81
C ILE A 115 -20.46 -3.98 -1.57
N SER A 116 -20.79 -4.02 -2.86
CA SER A 116 -20.40 -5.12 -3.73
C SER A 116 -18.90 -5.06 -4.06
N HIS A 117 -18.22 -6.21 -4.01
CA HIS A 117 -16.82 -6.33 -4.46
C HIS A 117 -16.61 -5.88 -5.91
N ARG A 118 -17.65 -5.93 -6.77
CA ARG A 118 -17.57 -5.42 -8.16
C ARG A 118 -17.30 -3.92 -8.21
N CYS A 119 -17.90 -3.15 -7.28
CA CYS A 119 -17.66 -1.69 -7.20
C CYS A 119 -16.20 -1.39 -6.82
N PHE A 120 -15.59 -2.22 -5.97
CA PHE A 120 -14.17 -2.13 -5.64
C PHE A 120 -13.28 -2.34 -6.87
N TRP A 121 -13.50 -3.43 -7.64
CA TRP A 121 -12.75 -3.68 -8.87
C TRP A 121 -12.94 -2.59 -9.91
N MET A 122 -14.15 -2.12 -10.09
CA MET A 122 -14.45 -1.01 -10.99
C MET A 122 -13.74 0.26 -10.55
N GLY A 123 -13.79 0.59 -9.26
CA GLY A 123 -13.11 1.73 -8.67
C GLY A 123 -11.58 1.65 -8.81
N ALA A 124 -11.00 0.47 -8.60
CA ALA A 124 -9.56 0.26 -8.79
C ALA A 124 -9.13 0.45 -10.25
N GLY A 125 -9.90 -0.06 -11.21
CA GLY A 125 -9.65 0.14 -12.64
C GLY A 125 -9.76 1.60 -13.06
N LEU A 126 -10.81 2.30 -12.60
CA LEU A 126 -10.96 3.74 -12.85
C LEU A 126 -9.84 4.56 -12.21
N ALA A 127 -9.45 4.23 -10.97
CA ALA A 127 -8.33 4.87 -10.29
C ALA A 127 -7.01 4.70 -11.03
N ALA A 128 -6.77 3.50 -11.55
CA ALA A 128 -5.58 3.18 -12.32
C ALA A 128 -5.49 4.00 -13.63
N ILE A 129 -6.60 4.11 -14.35
CA ILE A 129 -6.67 4.93 -15.57
C ILE A 129 -6.53 6.42 -15.23
N ALA A 130 -7.21 6.89 -14.17
CA ALA A 130 -7.13 8.29 -13.74
C ALA A 130 -5.70 8.66 -13.30
N ALA A 131 -5.02 7.80 -12.54
CA ALA A 131 -3.63 7.99 -12.14
C ALA A 131 -2.70 8.10 -13.36
N CYS A 132 -2.89 7.25 -14.37
CA CYS A 132 -2.12 7.28 -15.61
C CYS A 132 -2.35 8.57 -16.39
N MET A 133 -3.60 8.96 -16.62
CA MET A 133 -3.95 10.18 -17.32
C MET A 133 -3.38 11.42 -16.64
N PHE A 134 -3.43 11.45 -15.31
CA PHE A 134 -2.87 12.54 -14.55
C PHE A 134 -1.33 12.56 -14.57
N ALA A 135 -0.69 11.39 -14.52
CA ALA A 135 0.76 11.28 -14.68
C ALA A 135 1.22 11.75 -16.07
N LEU A 136 0.49 11.39 -17.13
CA LEU A 136 0.74 11.87 -18.50
C LEU A 136 0.58 13.38 -18.58
N TYR A 137 -0.49 13.94 -18.03
CA TYR A 137 -0.71 15.37 -17.95
C TYR A 137 0.44 16.09 -17.24
N GLN A 138 0.86 15.61 -16.07
CA GLN A 138 1.98 16.19 -15.33
C GLN A 138 3.29 16.11 -16.11
N HIS A 139 3.59 14.96 -16.71
CA HIS A 139 4.87 14.75 -17.37
C HIS A 139 4.98 15.49 -18.70
N TYR A 140 3.98 15.35 -19.60
CA TYR A 140 4.06 15.86 -20.97
C TYR A 140 3.49 17.28 -21.12
N TYR A 141 2.49 17.66 -20.33
CA TYR A 141 1.88 18.98 -20.46
C TYR A 141 2.46 20.00 -19.47
N LEU A 142 2.64 19.58 -18.20
CA LEU A 142 3.21 20.48 -17.18
C LEU A 142 4.75 20.43 -17.13
N GLY A 143 5.41 19.55 -17.87
CA GLY A 143 6.87 19.42 -17.88
C GLY A 143 7.46 18.92 -16.55
N ILE A 144 6.65 18.28 -15.68
CA ILE A 144 7.10 17.75 -14.40
C ILE A 144 7.91 16.49 -14.66
N GLY A 145 9.22 16.51 -14.42
CA GLY A 145 10.11 15.40 -14.71
C GLY A 145 9.76 14.09 -13.98
N ARG A 146 9.07 14.17 -12.83
CA ARG A 146 8.59 13.02 -12.04
C ARG A 146 7.14 13.23 -11.68
N ALA A 147 6.25 12.46 -12.29
CA ALA A 147 4.83 12.49 -11.94
C ALA A 147 4.64 12.17 -10.45
N ASN A 148 3.87 12.99 -9.76
CA ASN A 148 3.72 12.90 -8.30
C ASN A 148 2.26 12.87 -7.83
N GLY A 149 1.28 13.01 -8.73
CA GLY A 149 -0.09 13.21 -8.30
C GLY A 149 -0.19 14.49 -7.46
N HIS A 150 -0.97 14.45 -6.40
CA HIS A 150 -0.95 15.48 -5.34
C HIS A 150 -0.26 14.95 -4.08
N MET A 151 0.84 14.19 -4.26
CA MET A 151 1.60 13.56 -3.20
C MET A 151 3.10 13.54 -3.55
N ASN A 152 3.93 12.86 -2.77
CA ASN A 152 5.33 12.64 -3.15
C ASN A 152 5.41 11.66 -4.33
N ALA A 153 6.35 11.87 -5.28
CA ALA A 153 6.52 11.02 -6.45
C ALA A 153 6.78 9.55 -6.11
N ILE A 154 7.52 9.27 -5.00
CA ILE A 154 7.77 7.91 -4.54
C ILE A 154 6.47 7.27 -4.07
N THR A 155 5.67 7.99 -3.28
CA THR A 155 4.38 7.49 -2.78
C THR A 155 3.39 7.27 -3.93
N PHE A 156 3.34 8.21 -4.88
CA PHE A 156 2.50 8.08 -6.08
C PHE A 156 2.87 6.83 -6.89
N GLY A 157 4.17 6.63 -7.16
CA GLY A 157 4.65 5.47 -7.90
C GLY A 157 4.33 4.16 -7.22
N ASN A 158 4.62 4.05 -5.92
CA ASN A 158 4.40 2.83 -5.14
C ASN A 158 2.91 2.49 -4.97
N THR A 159 2.06 3.49 -4.71
CA THR A 159 0.60 3.24 -4.63
C THR A 159 0.00 2.90 -6.00
N SER A 160 0.57 3.41 -7.09
CA SER A 160 0.21 2.99 -8.45
C SER A 160 0.58 1.52 -8.71
N VAL A 161 1.69 1.01 -8.14
CA VAL A 161 2.02 -0.42 -8.18
C VAL A 161 0.95 -1.26 -7.48
N VAL A 162 0.43 -0.82 -6.34
CA VAL A 162 -0.68 -1.51 -5.64
C VAL A 162 -1.95 -1.51 -6.49
N LEU A 163 -2.25 -0.43 -7.22
CA LEU A 163 -3.37 -0.42 -8.17
C LEU A 163 -3.17 -1.39 -9.32
N SER A 164 -1.96 -1.43 -9.89
CA SER A 164 -1.61 -2.38 -10.96
C SER A 164 -1.83 -3.81 -10.50
N LEU A 165 -1.34 -4.17 -9.31
CA LEU A 165 -1.58 -5.48 -8.68
C LEU A 165 -3.08 -5.77 -8.52
N THR A 166 -3.81 -4.83 -7.92
CA THR A 166 -5.24 -4.99 -7.66
C THR A 166 -5.99 -5.27 -8.96
N CYS A 167 -5.75 -4.46 -9.99
CA CYS A 167 -6.36 -4.65 -11.30
C CYS A 167 -5.99 -6.01 -11.92
N LEU A 168 -4.73 -6.44 -11.82
CA LEU A 168 -4.27 -7.71 -12.38
C LEU A 168 -4.89 -8.92 -11.68
N ILE A 169 -4.99 -8.91 -10.34
CA ILE A 169 -5.69 -9.96 -9.59
C ILE A 169 -7.16 -10.01 -10.00
N GLY A 170 -7.83 -8.86 -10.09
CA GLY A 170 -9.21 -8.80 -10.57
C GLY A 170 -9.38 -9.30 -12.01
N ALA A 171 -8.45 -8.95 -12.90
CA ALA A 171 -8.45 -9.37 -14.30
C ALA A 171 -8.30 -10.90 -14.46
N THR A 172 -7.45 -11.50 -13.63
CA THR A 172 -7.18 -12.94 -13.62
C THR A 172 -8.15 -13.73 -12.72
N CYS A 173 -9.15 -13.07 -12.13
CA CYS A 173 -10.15 -13.72 -11.32
C CYS A 173 -11.07 -14.61 -12.20
N PRO A 174 -11.31 -15.88 -11.84
CA PRO A 174 -12.19 -16.78 -12.59
C PRO A 174 -13.62 -16.25 -12.80
N LEU A 175 -14.09 -15.34 -11.93
CA LEU A 175 -15.40 -14.69 -12.07
C LEU A 175 -15.48 -13.73 -13.26
N TYR A 176 -14.36 -13.17 -13.69
CA TYR A 176 -14.30 -12.09 -14.70
C TYR A 176 -13.47 -12.46 -15.92
N ILE A 177 -12.60 -13.44 -15.82
CA ILE A 177 -11.75 -13.91 -16.91
C ILE A 177 -12.61 -14.24 -18.14
N ARG A 178 -12.15 -13.92 -19.35
CA ARG A 178 -12.90 -14.02 -20.62
C ARG A 178 -14.06 -13.01 -20.79
N LYS A 179 -14.24 -12.05 -19.87
CA LYS A 179 -15.27 -11.01 -19.99
C LYS A 179 -14.64 -9.66 -20.36
N ARG A 180 -15.40 -8.76 -20.96
CA ARG A 180 -14.96 -7.38 -21.23
C ARG A 180 -14.46 -6.66 -19.98
N PHE A 181 -14.97 -7.05 -18.81
CA PHE A 181 -14.53 -6.51 -17.53
C PHE A 181 -13.08 -6.90 -17.18
N SER A 182 -12.64 -8.10 -17.52
CA SER A 182 -11.23 -8.51 -17.37
C SER A 182 -10.31 -7.63 -18.24
N LEU A 183 -10.69 -7.36 -19.50
CA LEU A 183 -9.93 -6.46 -20.38
C LEU A 183 -9.81 -5.04 -19.79
N PHE A 184 -10.89 -4.50 -19.25
CA PHE A 184 -10.88 -3.20 -18.56
C PHE A 184 -9.86 -3.19 -17.41
N LEU A 185 -9.81 -4.26 -16.61
CA LEU A 185 -8.85 -4.38 -15.50
C LEU A 185 -7.41 -4.60 -15.99
N ILE A 186 -7.19 -5.32 -17.11
CA ILE A 186 -5.85 -5.43 -17.73
C ILE A 186 -5.36 -4.06 -18.17
N ILE A 187 -6.19 -3.28 -18.83
CA ILE A 187 -5.87 -1.90 -19.23
C ILE A 187 -5.55 -1.07 -17.97
N GLY A 188 -6.37 -1.17 -16.91
CA GLY A 188 -6.11 -0.51 -15.65
C GLY A 188 -4.75 -0.90 -15.05
N SER A 189 -4.40 -2.19 -15.06
CA SER A 189 -3.11 -2.68 -14.55
C SER A 189 -1.93 -2.05 -15.32
N ILE A 190 -1.99 -2.04 -16.64
CA ILE A 190 -0.97 -1.43 -17.50
C ILE A 190 -0.88 0.07 -17.26
N CYS A 191 -2.00 0.77 -17.20
CA CYS A 191 -2.07 2.20 -16.91
C CYS A 191 -1.40 2.54 -15.57
N ALA A 192 -1.71 1.80 -14.51
CA ALA A 192 -1.13 2.04 -13.19
C ALA A 192 0.38 1.73 -13.16
N ALA A 193 0.83 0.67 -13.84
CA ALA A 193 2.24 0.38 -13.99
C ALA A 193 2.97 1.53 -14.71
N TYR A 194 2.37 2.06 -15.78
CA TYR A 194 2.95 3.18 -16.51
C TYR A 194 2.99 4.47 -15.68
N ALA A 195 1.95 4.76 -14.89
CA ALA A 195 1.96 5.86 -13.94
C ALA A 195 3.12 5.74 -12.93
N SER A 196 3.40 4.52 -12.44
CA SER A 196 4.55 4.25 -11.58
C SER A 196 5.88 4.53 -12.30
N LEU A 197 6.03 4.13 -13.56
CA LEU A 197 7.24 4.41 -14.35
C LEU A 197 7.45 5.93 -14.53
N LEU A 198 6.40 6.69 -14.87
CA LEU A 198 6.46 8.14 -15.01
C LEU A 198 6.80 8.86 -13.69
N SER A 199 6.54 8.25 -12.54
CA SER A 199 6.98 8.79 -11.26
C SER A 199 8.49 8.66 -11.01
N GLY A 200 9.17 7.78 -11.76
CA GLY A 200 10.58 7.47 -11.58
C GLY A 200 10.89 6.86 -10.20
N SER A 201 9.93 6.25 -9.52
CA SER A 201 10.11 5.61 -8.21
C SER A 201 10.67 4.20 -8.38
N LYS A 202 11.98 4.04 -8.20
CA LYS A 202 12.66 2.74 -8.32
C LYS A 202 12.20 1.71 -7.29
N GLY A 203 11.78 2.18 -6.11
CA GLY A 203 11.40 1.34 -4.98
C GLY A 203 10.21 0.42 -5.24
N GLY A 204 9.33 0.73 -6.19
CA GLY A 204 8.19 -0.14 -6.53
C GLY A 204 8.41 -1.04 -7.76
N TRP A 205 9.56 -0.96 -8.43
CA TRP A 205 9.74 -1.69 -9.70
C TRP A 205 10.00 -3.19 -9.52
N LEU A 206 10.62 -3.58 -8.41
CA LEU A 206 10.72 -4.99 -8.04
C LEU A 206 9.32 -5.57 -7.82
N GLY A 207 8.44 -4.82 -7.16
CA GLY A 207 7.04 -5.17 -7.00
C GLY A 207 6.32 -5.36 -8.35
N LEU A 208 6.58 -4.52 -9.36
CA LEU A 208 6.01 -4.71 -10.70
C LEU A 208 6.43 -6.04 -11.32
N LEU A 209 7.72 -6.40 -11.25
CA LEU A 209 8.20 -7.70 -11.76
C LEU A 209 7.50 -8.87 -11.06
N MET A 210 7.37 -8.81 -9.73
CA MET A 210 6.66 -9.83 -8.95
C MET A 210 5.17 -9.93 -9.34
N ILE A 211 4.51 -8.80 -9.55
CA ILE A 211 3.08 -8.71 -9.92
C ILE A 211 2.84 -9.36 -11.29
N TYR A 212 3.64 -9.00 -12.29
CA TYR A 212 3.46 -9.56 -13.62
C TYR A 212 3.87 -11.02 -13.69
N GLY A 213 4.86 -11.45 -12.91
CA GLY A 213 5.19 -12.87 -12.71
C GLY A 213 4.00 -13.65 -12.10
N LEU A 214 3.36 -13.09 -11.08
CA LEU A 214 2.13 -13.65 -10.51
C LEU A 214 1.00 -13.72 -11.53
N GLY A 215 0.79 -12.65 -12.28
CA GLY A 215 -0.23 -12.59 -13.33
C GLY A 215 -0.01 -13.64 -14.41
N ALA A 216 1.21 -13.78 -14.89
CA ALA A 216 1.60 -14.81 -15.86
C ALA A 216 1.37 -16.23 -15.32
N TYR A 217 1.79 -16.47 -14.06
CA TYR A 217 1.57 -17.77 -13.39
C TYR A 217 0.08 -18.10 -13.24
N ARG A 218 -0.74 -17.14 -12.79
CA ARG A 218 -2.20 -17.35 -12.65
C ARG A 218 -2.88 -17.60 -13.99
N TYR A 219 -2.51 -16.80 -15.00
CA TYR A 219 -3.05 -16.95 -16.34
C TYR A 219 -2.62 -18.29 -16.97
N TRP A 220 -1.37 -18.71 -16.76
CA TRP A 220 -0.87 -20.02 -17.20
C TRP A 220 -1.65 -21.17 -16.57
N ASN A 221 -1.89 -21.14 -15.26
CA ASN A 221 -2.64 -22.19 -14.57
C ASN A 221 -4.09 -22.30 -15.04
N GLU A 222 -4.72 -21.19 -15.39
CA GLU A 222 -6.10 -21.16 -15.86
C GLU A 222 -6.23 -21.53 -17.34
N PHE A 223 -5.24 -21.18 -18.17
CA PHE A 223 -5.30 -21.31 -19.63
C PHE A 223 -4.07 -21.96 -20.28
N GLY A 224 -3.01 -22.22 -19.55
CA GLY A 224 -1.66 -22.38 -20.04
C GLY A 224 -1.43 -23.49 -21.06
N ARG A 225 -2.25 -24.54 -21.04
CA ARG A 225 -2.22 -25.56 -22.10
C ARG A 225 -2.94 -25.14 -23.37
N GLN A 226 -3.81 -24.14 -23.29
CA GLN A 226 -4.67 -23.71 -24.42
C GLN A 226 -4.17 -22.44 -25.11
N SER A 227 -3.34 -21.63 -24.45
CA SER A 227 -2.84 -20.38 -25.02
C SER A 227 -1.51 -19.91 -24.42
N PRO A 228 -0.37 -20.59 -24.74
CA PRO A 228 0.96 -20.12 -24.33
C PRO A 228 1.26 -18.72 -24.88
N TRP A 229 0.67 -18.39 -26.04
CA TRP A 229 0.81 -17.09 -26.68
C TRP A 229 0.20 -15.93 -25.89
N ALA A 230 -0.84 -16.16 -25.08
CA ALA A 230 -1.42 -15.12 -24.26
C ALA A 230 -0.53 -14.78 -23.05
N VAL A 231 0.16 -15.76 -22.46
CA VAL A 231 1.18 -15.53 -21.43
C VAL A 231 2.38 -14.81 -22.04
N ALA A 232 2.84 -15.25 -23.21
CA ALA A 232 3.90 -14.59 -23.95
C ALA A 232 3.50 -13.15 -24.33
N GLY A 233 2.26 -12.92 -24.75
CA GLY A 233 1.72 -11.59 -25.03
C GLY A 233 1.66 -10.68 -23.81
N LEU A 234 1.34 -11.20 -22.62
CA LEU A 234 1.32 -10.44 -21.37
C LEU A 234 2.74 -10.05 -20.93
N LEU A 235 3.69 -10.98 -21.05
CA LEU A 235 5.09 -10.72 -20.76
C LEU A 235 5.71 -9.79 -21.81
N LEU A 236 5.42 -10.00 -23.08
CA LEU A 236 5.86 -9.11 -24.17
C LEU A 236 5.24 -7.71 -24.01
N GLY A 237 3.96 -7.60 -23.64
CA GLY A 237 3.31 -6.34 -23.32
C GLY A 237 4.02 -5.60 -22.19
N LEU A 238 4.45 -6.30 -21.16
CA LEU A 238 5.27 -5.73 -20.08
C LEU A 238 6.62 -5.24 -20.63
N VAL A 239 7.34 -6.10 -21.37
CA VAL A 239 8.65 -5.75 -21.95
C VAL A 239 8.51 -4.56 -22.91
N CYS A 240 7.49 -4.53 -23.76
CA CYS A 240 7.22 -3.41 -24.63
C CYS A 240 6.86 -2.14 -23.85
N THR A 241 6.01 -2.24 -22.81
CA THR A 241 5.66 -1.10 -21.95
C THR A 241 6.90 -0.54 -21.27
N VAL A 242 7.75 -1.40 -20.74
CA VAL A 242 9.03 -1.00 -20.14
C VAL A 242 10.01 -0.51 -21.20
N GLY A 243 10.17 -1.20 -22.33
CA GLY A 243 11.21 -0.89 -23.33
C GLY A 243 10.88 0.31 -24.22
N PHE A 244 9.61 0.46 -24.68
CA PHE A 244 9.22 1.53 -25.61
C PHE A 244 8.66 2.78 -24.92
N LEU A 245 8.02 2.60 -23.75
CA LEU A 245 7.41 3.72 -23.03
C LEU A 245 8.28 4.20 -21.86
N MET A 246 9.42 3.53 -21.61
CA MET A 246 10.34 3.94 -20.54
C MET A 246 11.09 5.20 -20.99
N PRO A 247 10.91 6.33 -20.33
CA PRO A 247 11.69 7.51 -20.65
C PRO A 247 13.19 7.24 -20.48
N VAL A 248 14.03 7.73 -21.38
CA VAL A 248 15.50 7.46 -21.40
C VAL A 248 16.13 7.74 -20.03
N HIS A 249 15.70 8.81 -19.36
CA HIS A 249 16.18 9.15 -18.00
C HIS A 249 15.93 8.08 -16.94
N VAL A 250 15.01 7.13 -17.16
CA VAL A 250 14.75 6.03 -16.23
C VAL A 250 15.86 4.99 -16.32
N LEU A 251 16.31 4.66 -17.54
CA LEU A 251 17.45 3.76 -17.74
C LEU A 251 18.73 4.35 -17.13
N ASP A 252 19.00 5.63 -17.38
CA ASP A 252 20.14 6.33 -16.79
C ASP A 252 20.11 6.26 -15.26
N ARG A 253 18.92 6.37 -14.66
CA ARG A 253 18.77 6.25 -13.20
C ARG A 253 19.00 4.84 -12.68
N ILE A 254 18.69 3.80 -13.44
CA ILE A 254 19.01 2.41 -13.06
C ILE A 254 20.52 2.22 -13.07
N PHE A 255 21.17 2.57 -14.18
CA PHE A 255 22.62 2.42 -14.32
C PHE A 255 23.39 3.27 -13.31
N SER A 256 23.02 4.54 -13.13
CA SER A 256 23.66 5.40 -12.11
C SER A 256 23.49 4.86 -10.70
N GLY A 257 22.34 4.26 -10.39
CA GLY A 257 22.11 3.62 -9.10
C GLY A 257 22.99 2.39 -8.88
N ALA A 258 23.15 1.54 -9.90
CA ALA A 258 24.00 0.35 -9.82
C ALA A 258 25.49 0.73 -9.72
N ILE A 259 25.94 1.69 -10.54
CA ILE A 259 27.31 2.22 -10.50
C ILE A 259 27.58 2.87 -9.14
N GLY A 260 26.65 3.69 -8.62
CA GLY A 260 26.81 4.32 -7.31
C GLY A 260 26.91 3.31 -6.17
N ALA A 261 26.12 2.23 -6.20
CA ALA A 261 26.24 1.14 -5.25
C ALA A 261 27.61 0.44 -5.36
N TYR A 262 28.06 0.12 -6.57
CA TYR A 262 29.35 -0.50 -6.79
C TYR A 262 30.51 0.36 -6.25
N ILE A 263 30.51 1.66 -6.54
CA ILE A 263 31.54 2.60 -6.06
C ILE A 263 31.49 2.68 -4.53
N TRP A 264 30.32 2.72 -3.94
CA TRP A 264 30.19 2.75 -2.49
C TRP A 264 30.75 1.48 -1.83
N PHE A 265 30.46 0.29 -2.37
CA PHE A 265 30.96 -0.97 -1.83
C PHE A 265 32.48 -1.17 -2.03
N THR A 266 33.05 -0.65 -3.13
CA THR A 266 34.46 -0.87 -3.47
C THR A 266 35.41 0.23 -2.97
N GLN A 267 34.93 1.47 -2.93
CA GLN A 267 35.74 2.66 -2.61
C GLN A 267 35.24 3.42 -1.36
N GLY A 268 34.06 3.08 -0.85
CA GLY A 268 33.46 3.78 0.29
C GLY A 268 32.98 5.21 -0.03
N VAL A 269 32.87 5.58 -1.32
CA VAL A 269 32.54 6.94 -1.76
C VAL A 269 31.07 7.06 -2.11
N VAL A 270 30.41 8.11 -1.61
CA VAL A 270 29.07 8.48 -2.01
C VAL A 270 29.13 9.26 -3.32
N THR A 271 28.45 8.75 -4.34
CA THR A 271 28.26 9.44 -5.61
C THR A 271 26.92 10.13 -5.67
N ASP A 272 26.68 11.00 -6.66
CA ASP A 272 25.38 11.70 -6.86
C ASP A 272 24.17 10.76 -7.11
N GLY A 273 24.37 9.46 -7.00
CA GLY A 273 23.32 8.44 -7.14
C GLY A 273 22.53 8.24 -5.87
N SER A 274 21.20 8.20 -5.98
CA SER A 274 20.28 8.00 -4.85
C SER A 274 20.49 6.69 -4.06
N VAL A 275 21.24 5.72 -4.61
CA VAL A 275 21.47 4.42 -3.96
C VAL A 275 22.65 4.50 -2.99
N SER A 276 23.81 5.00 -3.41
CA SER A 276 24.99 5.17 -2.54
C SER A 276 24.69 6.02 -1.32
N PHE A 277 23.87 7.06 -1.52
CA PHE A 277 23.42 7.93 -0.45
C PHE A 277 22.55 7.19 0.60
N ARG A 278 21.62 6.34 0.14
CA ARG A 278 20.82 5.50 1.04
C ARG A 278 21.64 4.48 1.81
N LEU A 279 22.62 3.87 1.15
CA LEU A 279 23.53 2.92 1.81
C LEU A 279 24.30 3.61 2.95
N GLU A 280 24.70 4.86 2.76
CA GLU A 280 25.37 5.64 3.79
C GLU A 280 24.41 6.01 4.95
N LEU A 281 23.16 6.38 4.64
CA LEU A 281 22.12 6.59 5.68
C LEU A 281 21.82 5.29 6.46
N TRP A 282 21.82 4.14 5.79
CA TRP A 282 21.64 2.85 6.47
C TRP A 282 22.83 2.50 7.37
N ARG A 283 24.04 2.84 6.92
CA ARG A 283 25.25 2.71 7.74
C ARG A 283 25.18 3.59 8.98
N MET A 284 24.74 4.83 8.86
CA MET A 284 24.52 5.72 9.99
C MET A 284 23.45 5.15 10.93
N ALA A 285 22.32 4.68 10.41
CA ALA A 285 21.27 4.04 11.20
C ALA A 285 21.76 2.82 11.98
N TRP A 286 22.68 2.06 11.40
CA TRP A 286 23.32 0.93 12.06
C TRP A 286 24.19 1.37 13.24
N TYR A 287 24.96 2.46 13.11
CA TYR A 287 25.71 3.02 14.24
C TYR A 287 24.79 3.50 15.35
N ALA A 288 23.69 4.20 15.02
CA ALA A 288 22.71 4.63 15.99
C ALA A 288 22.08 3.45 16.73
N PHE A 289 21.76 2.36 16.01
CA PHE A 289 21.23 1.12 16.59
C PHE A 289 22.22 0.47 17.57
N LEU A 290 23.50 0.42 17.26
CA LEU A 290 24.51 -0.18 18.14
C LEU A 290 24.65 0.57 19.49
N GLU A 291 24.30 1.86 19.55
CA GLU A 291 24.34 2.63 20.78
C GLU A 291 23.11 2.37 21.68
N SER A 292 21.93 2.22 21.07
CA SER A 292 20.69 1.94 21.79
C SER A 292 19.87 0.82 21.12
N PRO A 293 20.29 -0.46 21.27
CA PRO A 293 19.71 -1.57 20.51
C PRO A 293 18.24 -1.85 20.80
N LEU A 294 17.74 -1.53 22.01
CA LEU A 294 16.37 -1.85 22.40
C LEU A 294 15.39 -0.72 22.11
N LEU A 295 15.77 0.52 22.41
CA LEU A 295 14.87 1.68 22.42
C LEU A 295 15.16 2.69 21.30
N GLY A 296 16.34 2.60 20.66
CA GLY A 296 16.79 3.56 19.66
C GLY A 296 17.18 4.91 20.28
N LEU A 297 17.37 5.90 19.42
CA LEU A 297 17.75 7.26 19.77
C LEU A 297 16.69 8.26 19.29
N SER A 298 16.61 9.41 19.91
CA SER A 298 15.80 10.52 19.41
C SER A 298 16.33 11.06 18.07
N SER A 299 15.51 11.73 17.30
CA SER A 299 15.93 12.35 16.02
C SER A 299 17.08 13.34 16.22
N ASP A 300 17.08 14.09 17.33
CA ASP A 300 18.15 15.07 17.65
C ASP A 300 19.47 14.36 18.01
N GLU A 301 19.42 13.25 18.75
CA GLU A 301 20.58 12.42 19.07
C GLU A 301 21.14 11.77 17.81
N ILE A 302 20.28 11.22 16.92
CA ILE A 302 20.69 10.66 15.63
C ILE A 302 21.40 11.72 14.79
N PHE A 303 20.85 12.93 14.70
CA PHE A 303 21.45 14.03 13.95
C PHE A 303 22.80 14.46 14.52
N SER A 304 22.88 14.61 15.86
CA SER A 304 24.14 14.94 16.56
C SER A 304 25.21 13.87 16.33
N ARG A 305 24.82 12.59 16.38
CA ARG A 305 25.71 11.47 16.15
C ARG A 305 26.18 11.41 14.69
N MET A 306 25.28 11.63 13.74
CA MET A 306 25.64 11.71 12.31
C MET A 306 26.72 12.78 12.09
N LYS A 307 26.55 13.95 12.69
CA LYS A 307 27.55 15.02 12.61
C LYS A 307 28.92 14.58 13.18
N THR A 308 28.93 13.96 14.35
CA THR A 308 30.17 13.45 14.96
C THR A 308 30.86 12.42 14.08
N LEU A 309 30.11 11.51 13.45
CA LEU A 309 30.65 10.47 12.56
C LEU A 309 31.17 11.05 11.24
N VAL A 310 30.55 12.11 10.72
CA VAL A 310 31.04 12.86 9.55
C VAL A 310 32.34 13.60 9.88
N ASP A 311 32.37 14.31 10.99
CA ASP A 311 33.54 15.05 11.46
C ASP A 311 34.73 14.12 11.75
N ALA A 312 34.50 12.89 12.20
CA ALA A 312 35.49 11.85 12.41
C ALA A 312 35.94 11.11 11.11
N GLY A 313 35.37 11.46 9.97
CA GLY A 313 35.66 10.79 8.69
C GLY A 313 35.14 9.33 8.59
N VAL A 314 34.23 8.93 9.48
CA VAL A 314 33.61 7.60 9.47
C VAL A 314 32.48 7.56 8.45
N LEU A 315 31.70 8.63 8.31
CA LEU A 315 30.72 8.83 7.25
C LEU A 315 31.27 9.83 6.23
N ASN A 316 31.07 9.56 4.96
CA ASN A 316 31.82 10.19 3.88
C ASN A 316 31.24 11.52 3.38
N GLU A 317 30.00 11.88 3.71
CA GLU A 317 29.32 12.96 2.99
C GLU A 317 28.67 13.98 3.93
N PRO A 318 29.18 15.22 3.98
CA PRO A 318 28.56 16.30 4.73
C PRO A 318 27.11 16.60 4.30
N ALA A 319 26.74 16.30 3.05
CA ALA A 319 25.37 16.48 2.56
C ALA A 319 24.34 15.61 3.31
N LEU A 320 24.77 14.54 3.98
CA LEU A 320 23.92 13.74 4.87
C LEU A 320 23.28 14.59 5.97
N LEU A 321 24.00 15.61 6.44
CA LEU A 321 23.52 16.53 7.48
C LEU A 321 22.30 17.36 7.07
N GLN A 322 22.00 17.41 5.77
CA GLN A 322 20.82 18.09 5.23
C GLN A 322 19.59 17.20 5.14
N TYR A 323 19.76 15.89 5.40
CA TYR A 323 18.68 14.91 5.27
C TYR A 323 17.98 14.68 6.61
N PRO A 324 16.68 15.00 6.70
CA PRO A 324 15.93 14.89 7.96
C PRO A 324 15.46 13.47 8.27
N THR A 325 15.56 12.52 7.34
CA THR A 325 14.97 11.18 7.49
C THR A 325 15.83 10.09 6.84
N ILE A 326 15.81 8.92 7.45
CA ILE A 326 16.39 7.70 6.88
C ILE A 326 15.43 7.14 5.82
N ASP A 327 15.91 7.05 4.57
CA ASP A 327 15.13 6.55 3.42
C ASP A 327 14.97 5.02 3.44
N SER A 328 14.56 4.48 4.57
CA SER A 328 14.12 3.09 4.78
C SER A 328 13.32 3.02 6.06
N GLN A 329 12.16 2.37 6.03
CA GLN A 329 11.37 2.17 7.24
C GLN A 329 12.09 1.30 8.26
N PHE A 330 12.73 0.22 7.81
CA PHE A 330 13.37 -0.75 8.70
C PHE A 330 14.61 -0.17 9.40
N PHE A 331 15.48 0.50 8.64
CA PHE A 331 16.65 1.16 9.23
C PHE A 331 16.26 2.39 10.07
N GLY A 332 15.24 3.13 9.66
CA GLY A 332 14.68 4.22 10.45
C GLY A 332 14.18 3.74 11.81
N ASP A 333 13.41 2.65 11.82
CA ASP A 333 12.90 2.07 13.06
C ASP A 333 14.02 1.49 13.95
N LEU A 334 15.07 0.90 13.36
CA LEU A 334 16.23 0.46 14.13
C LEU A 334 16.95 1.63 14.80
N ALA A 335 17.11 2.75 14.10
CA ALA A 335 17.77 3.92 14.66
C ALA A 335 16.93 4.64 15.72
N GLU A 336 15.63 4.87 15.42
CA GLU A 336 14.72 5.68 16.26
C GLU A 336 14.04 4.88 17.38
N GLY A 337 13.90 3.57 17.23
CA GLY A 337 13.14 2.73 18.16
C GLY A 337 13.81 1.40 18.52
N GLY A 338 15.02 1.16 18.03
CA GLY A 338 15.73 -0.09 18.27
C GLY A 338 14.95 -1.33 17.79
N LEU A 339 15.19 -2.46 18.46
CA LEU A 339 14.45 -3.69 18.18
C LEU A 339 12.95 -3.56 18.46
N LEU A 340 12.55 -2.77 19.44
CA LEU A 340 11.13 -2.55 19.73
C LEU A 340 10.45 -1.76 18.61
N GLY A 341 11.09 -0.71 18.10
CA GLY A 341 10.59 0.04 16.94
C GLY A 341 10.45 -0.85 15.71
N LEU A 342 11.50 -1.58 15.35
CA LEU A 342 11.47 -2.52 14.24
C LEU A 342 10.39 -3.59 14.42
N SER A 343 10.24 -4.17 15.62
CA SER A 343 9.21 -5.19 15.89
C SER A 343 7.81 -4.67 15.66
N SER A 344 7.56 -3.38 15.93
CA SER A 344 6.25 -2.74 15.71
C SER A 344 5.90 -2.64 14.22
N THR A 345 6.87 -2.28 13.38
CA THR A 345 6.70 -2.27 11.91
C THR A 345 6.53 -3.69 11.36
N VAL A 346 7.33 -4.64 11.84
CA VAL A 346 7.19 -6.05 11.46
C VAL A 346 5.79 -6.56 11.83
N ALA A 347 5.26 -6.21 13.01
CA ALA A 347 3.90 -6.57 13.40
C ALA A 347 2.85 -5.95 12.49
N LEU A 348 2.99 -4.67 12.10
CA LEU A 348 2.08 -4.01 11.16
C LEU A 348 2.05 -4.69 9.78
N LEU A 349 3.13 -5.35 9.36
CA LEU A 349 3.21 -6.05 8.07
C LEU A 349 2.78 -7.53 8.21
N ILE A 350 3.28 -8.24 9.21
CA ILE A 350 3.08 -9.69 9.37
C ILE A 350 1.69 -10.04 9.91
N CYS A 351 1.16 -9.30 10.89
CA CYS A 351 -0.15 -9.62 11.45
C CYS A 351 -1.27 -9.53 10.40
N PRO A 352 -1.37 -8.46 9.58
CA PRO A 352 -2.33 -8.43 8.49
C PRO A 352 -2.06 -9.50 7.43
N LEU A 353 -0.78 -9.75 7.07
CA LEU A 353 -0.42 -10.81 6.13
C LEU A 353 -0.98 -12.16 6.57
N VAL A 354 -0.74 -12.56 7.83
CA VAL A 354 -1.25 -13.82 8.41
C VAL A 354 -2.77 -13.82 8.48
N ALA A 355 -3.37 -12.69 8.86
CA ALA A 355 -4.82 -12.54 8.94
C ALA A 355 -5.49 -12.77 7.58
N PHE A 356 -4.98 -12.17 6.51
CA PHE A 356 -5.54 -12.28 5.16
C PHE A 356 -5.14 -13.57 4.43
N ALA A 357 -4.01 -14.18 4.77
CA ALA A 357 -3.59 -15.47 4.21
C ALA A 357 -4.61 -16.60 4.43
N ARG A 358 -5.45 -16.49 5.45
CA ARG A 358 -6.56 -17.44 5.72
C ARG A 358 -7.59 -17.47 4.60
N PHE A 359 -7.82 -16.34 3.93
CA PHE A 359 -8.84 -16.22 2.88
C PHE A 359 -8.35 -16.70 1.51
N ARG A 360 -7.03 -16.87 1.30
CA ARG A 360 -6.44 -17.21 -0.02
C ARG A 360 -6.90 -18.56 -0.60
N HIS A 361 -7.39 -19.46 0.23
CA HIS A 361 -7.91 -20.78 -0.17
C HIS A 361 -9.42 -20.92 0.03
N HIS A 362 -10.12 -19.80 0.31
CA HIS A 362 -11.55 -19.84 0.56
C HIS A 362 -12.31 -20.27 -0.70
N GLN A 363 -13.39 -21.06 -0.53
CA GLN A 363 -14.21 -21.56 -1.65
C GLN A 363 -14.92 -20.44 -2.41
N ASN A 364 -15.38 -19.40 -1.70
CA ASN A 364 -15.92 -18.20 -2.34
C ASN A 364 -14.79 -17.44 -3.03
N LEU A 365 -14.88 -17.40 -4.37
CA LEU A 365 -13.86 -16.78 -5.23
C LEU A 365 -13.65 -15.28 -4.94
N ALA A 366 -14.73 -14.55 -4.63
CA ALA A 366 -14.60 -13.12 -4.29
C ALA A 366 -13.79 -12.92 -3.00
N VAL A 367 -14.07 -13.72 -1.97
CA VAL A 367 -13.33 -13.71 -0.70
C VAL A 367 -11.85 -14.06 -0.93
N ARG A 368 -11.59 -15.10 -1.73
CA ARG A 368 -10.24 -15.54 -2.07
C ARG A 368 -9.43 -14.43 -2.75
N GLU A 369 -10.01 -13.78 -3.76
CA GLU A 369 -9.30 -12.75 -4.52
C GLU A 369 -9.08 -11.47 -3.71
N LEU A 370 -10.05 -11.03 -2.90
CA LEU A 370 -9.89 -9.91 -1.98
C LEU A 370 -8.81 -10.20 -0.92
N GLY A 371 -8.79 -11.41 -0.37
CA GLY A 371 -7.75 -11.88 0.55
C GLY A 371 -6.36 -11.88 -0.11
N LEU A 372 -6.28 -12.32 -1.38
CA LEU A 372 -5.03 -12.31 -2.14
C LEU A 372 -4.50 -10.88 -2.37
N VAL A 373 -5.38 -9.93 -2.72
CA VAL A 373 -4.98 -8.52 -2.82
C VAL A 373 -4.38 -8.03 -1.51
N ALA A 374 -5.03 -8.29 -0.38
CA ALA A 374 -4.55 -7.84 0.92
C ALA A 374 -3.19 -8.45 1.31
N VAL A 375 -2.98 -9.73 1.04
CA VAL A 375 -1.67 -10.41 1.24
C VAL A 375 -0.58 -9.70 0.43
N TRP A 376 -0.84 -9.44 -0.85
CA TRP A 376 0.13 -8.79 -1.71
C TRP A 376 0.35 -7.30 -1.36
N VAL A 377 -0.66 -6.60 -0.85
CA VAL A 377 -0.48 -5.24 -0.31
C VAL A 377 0.53 -5.26 0.83
N CYS A 378 0.43 -6.22 1.76
CA CYS A 378 1.41 -6.35 2.85
C CYS A 378 2.83 -6.63 2.33
N LEU A 379 2.98 -7.51 1.33
CA LEU A 379 4.28 -7.84 0.72
C LEU A 379 4.87 -6.64 -0.03
N LEU A 380 4.07 -5.90 -0.80
CA LEU A 380 4.52 -4.70 -1.49
C LEU A 380 4.92 -3.60 -0.51
N PHE A 381 4.18 -3.43 0.59
CA PHE A 381 4.56 -2.47 1.62
C PHE A 381 5.85 -2.88 2.33
N ALA A 382 6.11 -4.16 2.54
CA ALA A 382 7.40 -4.62 3.03
C ALA A 382 8.54 -4.28 2.05
N GLU A 383 8.33 -4.46 0.75
CA GLU A 383 9.29 -4.07 -0.29
C GLU A 383 9.49 -2.55 -0.34
N PHE A 384 8.41 -1.76 -0.32
CA PHE A 384 8.51 -0.29 -0.30
C PHE A 384 9.27 0.22 0.93
N GLY A 385 9.13 -0.45 2.07
CA GLY A 385 9.83 -0.13 3.32
C GLY A 385 11.34 -0.25 3.24
N LEU A 386 11.88 -0.99 2.27
CA LEU A 386 13.32 -1.04 2.03
C LEU A 386 13.88 0.31 1.54
N SER A 387 13.07 1.11 0.84
CA SER A 387 13.52 2.32 0.14
C SER A 387 12.71 3.58 0.48
N ALA A 388 11.78 3.50 1.43
CA ALA A 388 10.94 4.62 1.85
C ALA A 388 10.55 4.54 3.33
N SER A 389 10.38 5.70 3.96
CA SER A 389 9.77 5.82 5.29
C SER A 389 8.25 5.72 5.14
N LEU A 390 7.68 4.53 5.39
CA LEU A 390 6.25 4.25 5.21
C LEU A 390 5.39 4.98 6.23
N TRP A 391 5.78 4.85 7.49
CA TRP A 391 5.00 5.39 8.60
C TRP A 391 5.34 6.85 8.91
N GLY A 392 6.43 7.37 8.35
CA GLY A 392 6.76 8.80 8.36
C GLY A 392 5.87 9.63 7.43
N GLN A 393 5.36 9.04 6.34
CA GLN A 393 4.54 9.74 5.35
C GLN A 393 3.04 9.47 5.54
N SER A 394 2.24 10.51 5.74
CA SER A 394 0.80 10.41 6.00
C SER A 394 0.04 9.65 4.91
N THR A 395 0.43 9.82 3.65
CA THR A 395 -0.23 9.15 2.52
C THR A 395 -0.07 7.63 2.55
N TYR A 396 1.13 7.11 2.87
CA TYR A 396 1.34 5.67 2.99
C TYR A 396 0.51 5.08 4.14
N ARG A 397 0.52 5.73 5.31
CA ARG A 397 -0.27 5.28 6.47
C ARG A 397 -1.75 5.22 6.16
N GLN A 398 -2.29 6.31 5.61
CA GLN A 398 -3.71 6.40 5.25
C GLN A 398 -4.09 5.34 4.21
N PHE A 399 -3.27 5.19 3.18
CA PHE A 399 -3.52 4.21 2.12
C PHE A 399 -3.49 2.78 2.67
N TYR A 400 -2.45 2.40 3.41
CA TYR A 400 -2.30 1.06 3.95
C TYR A 400 -3.47 0.67 4.86
N VAL A 401 -3.75 1.50 5.85
CA VAL A 401 -4.81 1.23 6.83
C VAL A 401 -6.19 1.19 6.16
N SER A 402 -6.50 2.19 5.35
CA SER A 402 -7.82 2.25 4.68
C SER A 402 -8.02 1.11 3.68
N TRP A 403 -6.95 0.72 2.95
CA TRP A 403 -7.03 -0.37 1.97
C TRP A 403 -7.28 -1.72 2.64
N LEU A 404 -6.56 -2.04 3.72
CA LEU A 404 -6.76 -3.29 4.46
C LEU A 404 -8.13 -3.35 5.13
N LEU A 405 -8.61 -2.26 5.73
CA LEU A 405 -9.93 -2.20 6.37
C LEU A 405 -11.07 -2.27 5.34
N LEU A 406 -10.90 -1.64 4.17
CA LEU A 406 -11.83 -1.76 3.04
C LEU A 406 -11.94 -3.22 2.59
N LEU A 407 -10.81 -3.88 2.35
CA LEU A 407 -10.77 -5.28 1.91
C LEU A 407 -11.41 -6.21 2.95
N LEU A 408 -11.14 -6.00 4.23
CA LEU A 408 -11.76 -6.79 5.30
C LEU A 408 -13.27 -6.57 5.38
N GLY A 409 -13.73 -5.33 5.19
CA GLY A 409 -15.16 -5.01 5.12
C GLY A 409 -15.85 -5.69 3.93
N LEU A 410 -15.23 -5.69 2.76
CA LEU A 410 -15.74 -6.38 1.56
C LEU A 410 -15.78 -7.90 1.75
N ILE A 411 -14.74 -8.49 2.36
CA ILE A 411 -14.72 -9.91 2.72
C ILE A 411 -15.87 -10.23 3.68
N ALA A 412 -16.12 -9.39 4.67
CA ALA A 412 -17.22 -9.56 5.61
C ALA A 412 -18.58 -9.57 4.90
N VAL A 413 -18.78 -8.69 3.91
CA VAL A 413 -20.00 -8.64 3.09
C VAL A 413 -20.18 -9.95 2.29
N GLU A 414 -19.13 -10.44 1.63
CA GLU A 414 -19.22 -11.64 0.80
C GLU A 414 -19.44 -12.92 1.63
N LEU A 415 -18.87 -12.99 2.83
CA LEU A 415 -19.09 -14.13 3.73
C LEU A 415 -20.50 -14.10 4.34
N SER A 416 -21.05 -12.92 4.65
CA SER A 416 -22.41 -12.82 5.20
C SER A 416 -23.49 -13.21 4.19
N LYS A 417 -23.28 -12.97 2.89
CA LYS A 417 -24.19 -13.43 1.83
C LYS A 417 -24.30 -14.95 1.75
N ALA A 418 -23.19 -15.67 2.03
CA ALA A 418 -23.16 -17.12 1.99
C ALA A 418 -23.91 -17.78 3.19
N THR A 419 -24.14 -17.03 4.26
CA THR A 419 -24.85 -17.52 5.47
C THR A 419 -26.32 -17.15 5.49
N GLU A 420 -26.78 -16.31 4.56
CA GLU A 420 -28.21 -16.04 4.39
C GLU A 420 -28.88 -17.31 3.82
N PRO A 421 -29.90 -17.89 4.52
CA PRO A 421 -30.63 -19.03 3.96
C PRO A 421 -31.23 -18.62 2.62
N ALA A 422 -31.15 -19.53 1.65
CA ALA A 422 -31.76 -19.39 0.32
C ALA A 422 -33.31 -19.46 0.48
N HIS A 423 -33.88 -18.54 1.25
CA HIS A 423 -35.29 -18.33 1.35
C HIS A 423 -35.68 -17.21 0.39
N GLU A 424 -36.46 -17.60 -0.63
CA GLU A 424 -37.13 -16.77 -1.63
C GLU A 424 -36.23 -16.38 -2.85
N ALA A 425 -35.97 -17.34 -3.72
CA ALA A 425 -35.85 -17.08 -5.14
C ALA A 425 -37.24 -17.23 -5.80
#